data_d140b2dd0443fb4e067a097c7d4500d5
#
_entry.id   d140b2dd0443fb4e067a097c7d4500d5
#
_cell.length_a   1.000
_cell.length_b   1.000
_cell.length_c   1.000
_cell.angle_alpha   90.00
_cell.angle_beta   90.00
_cell.angle_gamma   90.00
#
_symmetry.space_group_name_H-M   'P 1'
#
loop_
_entity.id
_entity.type
_entity.pdbx_description
1 polymer ?
#
loop_
_entity_poly.entity_id
_entity_poly.type
_entity_poly.pdbx_seq_one_letter_code
_entity_poly.pdbx_strand_id
1 'polypeptide(L)'
;MLRLCPSSINSQPWAFELIGDRETKSLLAQHSYSNKDRIEQASHLLVIYNYRDVATFEAERIATLSEGAQEFYRNKIASQGEASVLGWMRSQAYIALGIALTGLASMELDSTPMEGIDLEAYDQILHHDKYRPVLAIAIGKRSDDDINQPTITPKQRRSEVFL
;
A
#
# COMPACT_ATOMS: atom_id res chain seq x y z
N MET A 1 8.31 -8.43 -8.50
CA MET A 1 6.97 -7.98 -8.94
C MET A 1 6.71 -6.54 -8.51
N LEU A 2 6.64 -6.20 -7.23
CA LEU A 2 6.34 -4.83 -6.74
C LEU A 2 7.22 -3.72 -7.36
N ARG A 3 8.53 -3.95 -7.47
CA ARG A 3 9.45 -2.98 -8.12
C ARG A 3 9.06 -2.61 -9.56
N LEU A 4 8.32 -3.47 -10.24
CA LEU A 4 7.89 -3.30 -11.64
C LEU A 4 6.42 -2.88 -11.78
N CYS A 5 5.78 -2.48 -10.69
CA CYS A 5 4.41 -1.98 -10.73
C CYS A 5 4.30 -0.76 -11.65
N PRO A 6 3.26 -0.66 -12.48
CA PRO A 6 2.97 0.55 -13.23
C PRO A 6 2.52 1.67 -12.30
N SER A 7 2.82 2.90 -12.69
CA SER A 7 2.27 4.11 -12.09
C SER A 7 2.06 5.18 -13.14
N SER A 8 1.17 6.12 -12.86
CA SER A 8 0.95 7.26 -13.74
C SER A 8 2.29 7.96 -14.03
N ILE A 9 2.57 8.22 -15.31
CA ILE A 9 3.83 8.79 -15.84
C ILE A 9 5.11 8.07 -15.36
N ASN A 10 5.01 6.83 -14.89
CA ASN A 10 6.12 6.09 -14.26
C ASN A 10 6.72 6.80 -13.02
N SER A 11 5.89 7.50 -12.26
CA SER A 11 6.31 8.31 -11.11
C SER A 11 6.85 7.53 -9.93
N GLN A 12 6.37 6.31 -9.72
CA GLN A 12 6.82 5.37 -8.66
C GLN A 12 6.97 6.03 -7.27
N PRO A 13 5.89 6.61 -6.70
CA PRO A 13 5.96 7.41 -5.48
C PRO A 13 5.98 6.56 -4.19
N TRP A 14 6.45 5.34 -4.25
CA TRP A 14 6.35 4.35 -3.18
C TRP A 14 7.68 3.74 -2.76
N ALA A 15 7.63 3.17 -1.55
CA ALA A 15 8.57 2.19 -1.05
C ALA A 15 7.80 1.02 -0.42
N PHE A 16 8.50 -0.09 -0.20
CA PHE A 16 7.93 -1.33 0.33
C PHE A 16 8.84 -1.90 1.39
N GLU A 17 8.26 -2.35 2.50
CA GLU A 17 9.00 -3.04 3.55
C GLU A 17 8.30 -4.34 3.90
N LEU A 18 9.06 -5.44 3.89
CA LEU A 18 8.56 -6.76 4.27
C LEU A 18 9.12 -7.12 5.66
N ILE A 19 8.22 -7.21 6.64
CA ILE A 19 8.54 -7.43 8.04
C ILE A 19 8.20 -8.87 8.40
N GLY A 20 9.21 -9.66 8.75
CA GLY A 20 9.06 -11.05 9.16
C GLY A 20 9.35 -11.27 10.63
N ASP A 21 10.07 -10.35 11.29
CA ASP A 21 10.43 -10.50 12.69
C ASP A 21 9.20 -10.33 13.61
N ARG A 22 9.18 -11.14 14.67
CA ARG A 22 8.03 -11.25 15.56
C ARG A 22 7.86 -9.99 16.44
N GLU A 23 8.95 -9.38 16.83
CA GLU A 23 8.95 -8.26 17.76
C GLU A 23 8.31 -7.03 17.11
N THR A 24 8.80 -6.64 15.93
CA THR A 24 8.24 -5.52 15.17
C THR A 24 6.78 -5.76 14.79
N LYS A 25 6.42 -6.98 14.34
CA LYS A 25 5.02 -7.31 14.05
C LYS A 25 4.13 -7.19 15.28
N SER A 26 4.59 -7.64 16.45
CA SER A 26 3.82 -7.53 17.69
C SER A 26 3.62 -6.09 18.13
N LEU A 27 4.62 -5.22 17.95
CA LEU A 27 4.48 -3.77 18.20
C LEU A 27 3.44 -3.15 17.27
N LEU A 28 3.55 -3.39 15.96
CA LEU A 28 2.61 -2.88 14.96
C LEU A 28 1.19 -3.38 15.16
N ALA A 29 1.03 -4.64 15.59
CA ALA A 29 -0.26 -5.25 15.88
C ALA A 29 -1.03 -4.49 16.98
N GLN A 30 -0.34 -3.96 18.00
CA GLN A 30 -0.96 -3.18 19.07
C GLN A 30 -1.58 -1.87 18.56
N HIS A 31 -1.12 -1.37 17.41
CA HIS A 31 -1.60 -0.16 16.75
C HIS A 31 -2.46 -0.46 15.50
N SER A 32 -3.13 -1.61 15.47
CA SER A 32 -3.82 -2.08 14.27
C SER A 32 -5.30 -2.39 14.49
N TYR A 33 -5.90 -1.78 15.50
CA TYR A 33 -7.33 -1.88 15.82
C TYR A 33 -7.85 -3.34 15.74
N SER A 34 -8.85 -3.60 14.91
CA SER A 34 -9.42 -4.94 14.68
C SER A 34 -8.52 -5.89 13.88
N ASN A 35 -7.38 -5.42 13.39
CA ASN A 35 -6.43 -6.23 12.60
C ASN A 35 -5.29 -6.82 13.45
N LYS A 36 -5.27 -6.59 14.75
CA LYS A 36 -4.22 -7.04 15.66
C LYS A 36 -3.90 -8.53 15.47
N ASP A 37 -4.90 -9.39 15.63
CA ASP A 37 -4.71 -10.84 15.57
C ASP A 37 -4.21 -11.31 14.19
N ARG A 38 -4.67 -10.65 13.10
CA ARG A 38 -4.22 -10.95 11.75
C ARG A 38 -2.73 -10.71 11.56
N ILE A 39 -2.21 -9.63 12.16
CA ILE A 39 -0.79 -9.27 12.09
C ILE A 39 0.05 -10.19 12.95
N GLU A 40 -0.39 -10.48 14.17
CA GLU A 40 0.32 -11.38 15.08
C GLU A 40 0.46 -12.79 14.51
N GLN A 41 -0.60 -13.30 13.85
CA GLN A 41 -0.64 -14.65 13.28
C GLN A 41 -0.03 -14.74 11.87
N ALA A 42 0.07 -13.64 11.15
CA ALA A 42 0.65 -13.61 9.81
C ALA A 42 2.13 -14.03 9.82
N SER A 43 2.57 -14.70 8.77
CA SER A 43 4.01 -15.00 8.60
C SER A 43 4.79 -13.70 8.38
N HIS A 44 4.28 -12.81 7.54
CA HIS A 44 4.90 -11.53 7.21
C HIS A 44 3.87 -10.41 7.14
N LEU A 45 4.34 -9.19 7.35
CA LEU A 45 3.59 -7.96 7.11
C LEU A 45 4.31 -7.17 6.01
N LEU A 46 3.61 -6.85 4.93
CA LEU A 46 4.12 -5.94 3.89
C LEU A 46 3.51 -4.55 4.15
N VAL A 47 4.35 -3.55 4.38
CA VAL A 47 3.93 -2.16 4.49
C VAL A 47 4.24 -1.43 3.19
N ILE A 48 3.26 -0.68 2.67
CA ILE A 48 3.39 0.16 1.49
C ILE A 48 3.46 1.61 1.94
N TYR A 49 4.44 2.32 1.43
CA TYR A 49 4.75 3.71 1.75
C TYR A 49 4.58 4.62 0.55
N ASN A 50 4.32 5.90 0.80
CA ASN A 50 4.57 6.99 -0.16
C ASN A 50 5.66 7.92 0.37
N TYR A 51 6.21 8.76 -0.52
CA TYR A 51 7.04 9.88 -0.08
C TYR A 51 6.28 10.71 0.96
N ARG A 52 7.01 11.14 2.00
CA ARG A 52 6.47 11.90 3.12
C ARG A 52 6.00 13.28 2.71
N ASP A 53 6.76 13.93 1.85
CA ASP A 53 6.50 15.29 1.38
C ASP A 53 6.66 15.41 -0.14
N VAL A 54 6.00 16.42 -0.69
CA VAL A 54 5.94 16.65 -2.13
C VAL A 54 7.29 17.15 -2.67
N ALA A 55 8.04 17.95 -1.91
CA ALA A 55 9.31 18.52 -2.38
C ALA A 55 10.36 17.43 -2.61
N THR A 56 10.50 16.49 -1.67
CA THR A 56 11.39 15.34 -1.82
C THR A 56 10.97 14.45 -2.99
N PHE A 57 9.66 14.18 -3.13
CA PHE A 57 9.12 13.42 -4.26
C PHE A 57 9.43 14.09 -5.61
N GLU A 58 9.21 15.39 -5.73
CA GLU A 58 9.51 16.16 -6.95
C GLU A 58 10.99 16.11 -7.30
N ALA A 59 11.87 16.36 -6.31
CA ALA A 59 13.31 16.37 -6.52
C ALA A 59 13.87 15.00 -6.91
N GLU A 60 13.42 13.92 -6.27
CA GLU A 60 13.98 12.58 -6.47
C GLU A 60 13.32 11.81 -7.60
N ARG A 61 12.04 12.07 -7.88
CA ARG A 61 11.28 11.30 -8.87
C ARG A 61 10.84 12.10 -10.07
N ILE A 62 10.10 13.20 -9.89
CA ILE A 62 9.57 13.96 -11.01
C ILE A 62 10.70 14.57 -11.85
N ALA A 63 11.71 15.13 -11.22
CA ALA A 63 12.86 15.73 -11.91
C ALA A 63 13.64 14.75 -12.81
N THR A 64 13.52 13.43 -12.57
CA THR A 64 14.19 12.39 -13.38
C THR A 64 13.38 11.89 -14.57
N LEU A 65 12.12 12.31 -14.68
CA LEU A 65 11.21 11.88 -15.75
C LEU A 65 11.46 12.68 -17.05
N SER A 66 10.90 12.21 -18.16
CA SER A 66 10.91 12.94 -19.41
C SER A 66 10.24 14.30 -19.28
N GLU A 67 10.62 15.27 -20.11
CA GLU A 67 10.06 16.63 -20.10
C GLU A 67 8.54 16.63 -20.21
N GLY A 68 7.97 15.84 -21.14
CA GLY A 68 6.51 15.72 -21.29
C GLY A 68 5.80 15.14 -20.06
N ALA A 69 6.45 14.21 -19.33
CA ALA A 69 5.90 13.69 -18.07
C ALA A 69 5.95 14.76 -16.95
N GLN A 70 7.03 15.51 -16.87
CA GLN A 70 7.15 16.63 -15.92
C GLN A 70 6.12 17.73 -16.22
N GLU A 71 5.92 18.06 -17.49
CA GLU A 71 4.90 19.03 -17.91
C GLU A 71 3.48 18.56 -17.55
N PHE A 72 3.15 17.30 -17.85
CA PHE A 72 1.88 16.71 -17.43
C PHE A 72 1.69 16.81 -15.91
N TYR A 73 2.70 16.44 -15.14
CA TYR A 73 2.66 16.52 -13.68
C TYR A 73 2.38 17.97 -13.21
N ARG A 74 3.17 18.93 -13.68
CA ARG A 74 3.00 20.35 -13.31
C ARG A 74 1.59 20.86 -13.64
N ASN A 75 1.12 20.58 -14.86
CA ASN A 75 -0.12 21.17 -15.38
C ASN A 75 -1.39 20.46 -14.90
N LYS A 76 -1.33 19.17 -14.58
CA LYS A 76 -2.53 18.37 -14.27
C LYS A 76 -2.61 17.92 -12.82
N ILE A 77 -1.49 17.81 -12.11
CA ILE A 77 -1.45 17.29 -10.75
C ILE A 77 -1.04 18.39 -9.78
N ALA A 78 0.17 18.93 -9.90
CA ALA A 78 0.72 19.93 -8.97
C ALA A 78 -0.06 21.25 -8.98
N SER A 79 -0.61 21.65 -10.13
CA SER A 79 -1.45 22.86 -10.26
C SER A 79 -2.70 22.84 -9.37
N GLN A 80 -3.11 21.67 -8.87
CA GLN A 80 -4.27 21.52 -8.00
C GLN A 80 -3.91 21.59 -6.50
N GLY A 81 -2.63 21.82 -6.18
CA GLY A 81 -2.13 21.98 -4.82
C GLY A 81 -1.62 20.68 -4.19
N GLU A 82 -0.96 20.83 -3.05
CA GLU A 82 -0.25 19.76 -2.35
C GLU A 82 -1.14 18.56 -1.99
N ALA A 83 -2.34 18.82 -1.49
CA ALA A 83 -3.30 17.76 -1.13
C ALA A 83 -3.67 16.87 -2.34
N SER A 84 -3.74 17.45 -3.55
CA SER A 84 -3.96 16.71 -4.79
C SER A 84 -2.77 15.80 -5.11
N VAL A 85 -1.55 16.29 -4.97
CA VAL A 85 -0.33 15.49 -5.19
C VAL A 85 -0.28 14.32 -4.22
N LEU A 86 -0.52 14.55 -2.92
CA LEU A 86 -0.54 13.50 -1.90
C LEU A 86 -1.61 12.44 -2.19
N GLY A 87 -2.82 12.87 -2.57
CA GLY A 87 -3.90 11.97 -2.99
C GLY A 87 -3.57 11.16 -4.23
N TRP A 88 -2.91 11.80 -5.21
CA TRP A 88 -2.46 11.14 -6.43
C TRP A 88 -1.35 10.12 -6.15
N MET A 89 -0.37 10.44 -5.30
CA MET A 89 0.64 9.46 -4.85
C MET A 89 -0.01 8.26 -4.15
N ARG A 90 -0.97 8.51 -3.26
CA ARG A 90 -1.74 7.46 -2.59
C ARG A 90 -2.45 6.54 -3.58
N SER A 91 -3.05 7.08 -4.63
CA SER A 91 -3.69 6.28 -5.68
C SER A 91 -2.70 5.32 -6.38
N GLN A 92 -1.44 5.73 -6.57
CA GLN A 92 -0.42 4.85 -7.12
C GLN A 92 -0.07 3.70 -6.15
N ALA A 93 -0.05 3.95 -4.84
CA ALA A 93 0.15 2.89 -3.83
C ALA A 93 -0.95 1.82 -3.91
N TYR A 94 -2.20 2.19 -4.23
CA TYR A 94 -3.30 1.23 -4.43
C TYR A 94 -3.17 0.42 -5.72
N ILE A 95 -2.54 0.94 -6.76
CA ILE A 95 -2.15 0.14 -7.92
C ILE A 95 -1.14 -0.94 -7.50
N ALA A 96 -0.12 -0.55 -6.73
CA ALA A 96 0.86 -1.48 -6.21
C ALA A 96 0.23 -2.52 -5.26
N LEU A 97 -0.75 -2.11 -4.43
CA LEU A 97 -1.54 -3.03 -3.62
C LEU A 97 -2.21 -4.11 -4.47
N GLY A 98 -2.91 -3.74 -5.55
CA GLY A 98 -3.57 -4.70 -6.43
C GLY A 98 -2.59 -5.71 -7.05
N ILE A 99 -1.42 -5.24 -7.46
CA ILE A 99 -0.34 -6.10 -7.97
C ILE A 99 0.23 -7.02 -6.88
N ALA A 100 0.39 -6.50 -5.64
CA ALA A 100 0.83 -7.31 -4.50
C ALA A 100 -0.14 -8.46 -4.23
N LEU A 101 -1.44 -8.16 -4.10
CA LEU A 101 -2.47 -9.17 -3.81
C LEU A 101 -2.55 -10.24 -4.90
N THR A 102 -2.52 -9.82 -6.18
CA THR A 102 -2.52 -10.76 -7.33
C THR A 102 -1.26 -11.61 -7.34
N GLY A 103 -0.10 -10.99 -7.07
CA GLY A 103 1.18 -11.69 -7.01
C GLY A 103 1.22 -12.73 -5.89
N LEU A 104 0.75 -12.37 -4.69
CA LEU A 104 0.68 -13.29 -3.56
C LEU A 104 -0.26 -14.46 -3.87
N ALA A 105 -1.43 -14.19 -4.44
CA ALA A 105 -2.36 -15.23 -4.85
C ALA A 105 -1.75 -16.19 -5.89
N SER A 106 -0.97 -15.69 -6.85
CA SER A 106 -0.27 -16.54 -7.84
C SER A 106 0.84 -17.41 -7.24
N MET A 107 1.28 -17.10 -6.02
CA MET A 107 2.24 -17.89 -5.22
C MET A 107 1.53 -18.80 -4.21
N GLU A 108 0.21 -18.91 -4.28
CA GLU A 108 -0.62 -19.68 -3.35
C GLU A 108 -0.51 -19.19 -1.88
N LEU A 109 -0.26 -17.87 -1.72
CA LEU A 109 -0.23 -17.22 -0.43
C LEU A 109 -1.53 -16.43 -0.21
N ASP A 110 -2.12 -16.60 0.95
CA ASP A 110 -3.25 -15.79 1.39
C ASP A 110 -2.78 -14.44 1.91
N SER A 111 -3.59 -13.41 1.71
CA SER A 111 -3.24 -12.06 2.12
C SER A 111 -4.48 -11.23 2.46
N THR A 112 -4.33 -10.33 3.43
CA THR A 112 -5.37 -9.39 3.85
C THR A 112 -4.84 -7.97 3.81
N PRO A 113 -5.35 -7.10 2.91
CA PRO A 113 -5.01 -5.69 2.91
C PRO A 113 -5.72 -4.97 4.07
N MET A 114 -5.04 -4.03 4.70
CA MET A 114 -5.51 -3.34 5.90
C MET A 114 -5.24 -1.83 5.82
N GLU A 115 -6.31 -1.03 5.88
CA GLU A 115 -6.25 0.42 6.14
C GLU A 115 -6.53 0.74 7.61
N GLY A 116 -7.19 -0.17 8.33
CA GLY A 116 -7.50 -0.05 9.74
C GLY A 116 -6.27 -0.26 10.63
N ILE A 117 -5.28 0.64 10.48
CA ILE A 117 -4.04 0.71 11.24
C ILE A 117 -3.78 2.17 11.64
N ASP A 118 -3.10 2.39 12.75
CA ASP A 118 -2.65 3.72 13.15
C ASP A 118 -1.37 4.08 12.38
N LEU A 119 -1.53 4.86 11.31
CA LEU A 119 -0.43 5.24 10.42
C LEU A 119 0.64 6.07 11.13
N GLU A 120 0.28 6.86 12.14
CA GLU A 120 1.23 7.67 12.91
C GLU A 120 2.09 6.79 13.80
N ALA A 121 1.49 5.85 14.51
CA ALA A 121 2.22 4.87 15.31
C ALA A 121 3.13 3.99 14.44
N TYR A 122 2.65 3.54 13.27
CA TYR A 122 3.46 2.80 12.30
C TYR A 122 4.68 3.61 11.84
N ASP A 123 4.47 4.90 11.55
CA ASP A 123 5.53 5.82 11.16
C ASP A 123 6.60 5.99 12.24
N GLN A 124 6.19 6.09 13.51
CA GLN A 124 7.09 6.19 14.66
C GLN A 124 7.88 4.89 14.90
N ILE A 125 7.24 3.73 14.75
CA ILE A 125 7.87 2.42 14.99
C ILE A 125 8.86 2.08 13.88
N LEU A 126 8.49 2.28 12.61
CA LEU A 126 9.28 1.88 11.45
C LEU A 126 10.31 2.92 11.01
N HIS A 127 10.07 4.17 11.31
CA HIS A 127 10.97 5.32 11.23
C HIS A 127 11.75 5.45 9.91
N HIS A 128 11.08 5.92 8.86
CA HIS A 128 11.71 6.23 7.59
C HIS A 128 11.70 7.74 7.29
N ASP A 129 12.87 8.36 7.13
CA ASP A 129 12.99 9.80 6.91
C ASP A 129 12.22 10.31 5.69
N LYS A 130 12.27 9.57 4.58
CA LYS A 130 11.69 9.98 3.29
C LYS A 130 10.27 9.49 3.04
N TYR A 131 9.84 8.46 3.76
CA TYR A 131 8.60 7.75 3.47
C TYR A 131 7.69 7.73 4.69
N ARG A 132 6.39 7.67 4.44
CA ARG A 132 5.36 7.42 5.45
C ARG A 132 4.46 6.27 5.04
N PRO A 133 3.99 5.45 5.96
CA PRO A 133 3.12 4.32 5.66
C PRO A 133 1.77 4.80 5.09
N VAL A 134 1.20 3.99 4.20
CA VAL A 134 -0.11 4.22 3.59
C VAL A 134 -1.09 3.13 3.99
N LEU A 135 -0.65 1.89 3.92
CA LEU A 135 -1.43 0.71 4.27
C LEU A 135 -0.50 -0.49 4.51
N ALA A 136 -1.05 -1.57 5.06
CA ALA A 136 -0.32 -2.81 5.27
C ALA A 136 -1.07 -4.01 4.69
N ILE A 137 -0.34 -5.10 4.43
CA ILE A 137 -0.87 -6.39 3.97
C ILE A 137 -0.33 -7.48 4.90
N ALA A 138 -1.21 -8.17 5.61
CA ALA A 138 -0.86 -9.39 6.32
C ALA A 138 -0.75 -10.53 5.32
N ILE A 139 0.32 -11.31 5.38
CA ILE A 139 0.63 -12.39 4.44
C ILE A 139 0.85 -13.70 5.22
N GLY A 140 0.21 -14.77 4.77
CA GLY A 140 0.37 -16.07 5.43
C GLY A 140 -0.48 -17.15 4.79
N LYS A 141 -0.87 -18.10 5.62
CA LYS A 141 -1.85 -19.13 5.25
C LYS A 141 -3.16 -18.79 5.95
N ARG A 142 -4.24 -18.84 5.22
CA ARG A 142 -5.60 -18.64 5.71
C ARG A 142 -5.92 -19.62 6.83
N SER A 143 -6.65 -19.14 7.85
CA SER A 143 -7.25 -20.00 8.87
C SER A 143 -8.43 -20.79 8.29
N ASP A 144 -8.68 -22.00 8.82
CA ASP A 144 -9.79 -22.85 8.38
C ASP A 144 -11.17 -22.24 8.74
N ASP A 145 -11.21 -21.37 9.74
CA ASP A 145 -12.40 -20.66 10.22
C ASP A 145 -12.53 -19.22 9.67
N ASP A 146 -11.73 -18.85 8.64
CA ASP A 146 -11.82 -17.52 8.02
C ASP A 146 -13.22 -17.26 7.43
N ILE A 147 -13.88 -16.24 7.95
CA ILE A 147 -15.22 -15.80 7.51
C ILE A 147 -15.20 -14.97 6.21
N ASN A 148 -14.03 -14.51 5.74
CA ASN A 148 -13.90 -13.65 4.55
C ASN A 148 -13.90 -14.46 3.23
N GLN A 149 -14.55 -15.61 3.23
CA GLN A 149 -14.72 -16.42 2.04
C GLN A 149 -15.98 -16.02 1.26
N PRO A 150 -15.98 -16.07 -0.09
CA PRO A 150 -17.13 -15.66 -0.90
C PRO A 150 -18.42 -16.39 -0.59
N THR A 151 -18.34 -17.61 -0.05
CA THR A 151 -19.47 -18.42 0.39
C THR A 151 -20.11 -17.96 1.69
N ILE A 152 -19.36 -17.25 2.53
CA ILE A 152 -19.76 -16.74 3.84
C ILE A 152 -20.02 -15.22 3.77
N THR A 153 -19.09 -14.48 3.15
CA THR A 153 -19.20 -13.02 2.94
C THR A 153 -19.31 -12.74 1.43
N PRO A 154 -20.53 -12.71 0.88
CA PRO A 154 -20.74 -12.62 -0.55
C PRO A 154 -20.26 -11.28 -1.11
N LYS A 155 -19.76 -11.31 -2.34
CA LYS A 155 -19.44 -10.13 -3.15
C LYS A 155 -20.68 -9.64 -3.90
N GLN A 156 -20.60 -8.45 -4.46
CA GLN A 156 -21.62 -7.92 -5.36
C GLN A 156 -21.89 -8.88 -6.52
N ARG A 157 -23.11 -8.87 -7.06
CA ARG A 157 -23.48 -9.68 -8.22
C ARG A 157 -22.67 -9.25 -9.44
N ARG A 158 -22.34 -10.21 -10.31
CA ARG A 158 -21.58 -9.94 -11.52
C ARG A 158 -22.24 -8.87 -12.39
N SER A 159 -23.58 -8.90 -12.52
CA SER A 159 -24.36 -7.93 -13.30
C SER A 159 -24.37 -6.49 -12.72
N GLU A 160 -23.94 -6.33 -11.48
CA GLU A 160 -23.81 -5.01 -10.83
C GLU A 160 -22.41 -4.43 -10.97
N VAL A 161 -21.43 -5.27 -11.29
CA VAL A 161 -20.01 -4.92 -11.41
C VAL A 161 -19.59 -4.74 -12.86
N PHE A 162 -20.16 -5.53 -13.78
CA PHE A 162 -19.88 -5.43 -15.21
C PHE A 162 -21.10 -4.84 -15.93
N LEU A 163 -20.94 -3.62 -16.43
CA LEU A 163 -21.96 -2.84 -17.15
C LEU A 163 -21.98 -3.16 -18.64
#